data_99e9609050caa057a3a3b6eafdbe4027
#
_entry.id   99e9609050caa057a3a3b6eafdbe4027
#
_cell.length_a   1.000
_cell.length_b   1.000
_cell.length_c   1.000
_cell.angle_alpha   90.00
_cell.angle_beta   90.00
_cell.angle_gamma   90.00
#
_symmetry.space_group_name_H-M   'P 1'
#
loop_
_entity.id
_entity.type
_entity.pdbx_description
1 polymer ?
#
loop_
_entity_poly.entity_id
_entity_poly.type
_entity_poly.pdbx_seq_one_letter_code
_entity_poly.pdbx_strand_id
1 'polypeptide(L)'
;MSKYGKRAVGLLLTGALCAGLLAGCGGAPEAAVTPTAPSESGSASGRRVETLRLEGGTDWGVPNPYLHQSRGPGTAKMRLVYGSLLEKDETGDVPWLAERWSMDGNDYTFTLFADAQFQDGAPLTTADVAFTLDYYQEHPPVSNSLGVGDSYLVDHYTVVDEQTITITVKEANADTLSNLGSFVILPKHIWENVDDPNAYTGEGYLTGSGAYACTDYD
;
A
#
# COMPACT_ATOMS: atom_id res chain seq x y z
N MET A 1 -12.25 61.24 20.91
CA MET A 1 -11.57 62.18 20.02
C MET A 1 -10.79 61.37 19.04
N SER A 2 -10.90 61.34 17.82
CA SER A 2 -11.27 62.08 16.62
C SER A 2 -11.09 61.07 15.47
N LYS A 3 -12.06 60.75 14.72
CA LYS A 3 -12.63 61.27 13.46
C LYS A 3 -11.89 60.85 12.20
N TYR A 4 -12.66 60.25 11.28
CA TYR A 4 -12.72 60.34 9.80
C TYR A 4 -11.60 59.61 9.03
N GLY A 5 -11.83 59.01 7.89
CA GLY A 5 -12.98 59.11 6.99
C GLY A 5 -12.87 58.14 5.80
N LYS A 6 -13.99 57.89 5.25
CA LYS A 6 -14.33 57.15 4.04
C LYS A 6 -13.63 57.75 2.79
N ARG A 7 -13.25 56.93 1.82
CA ARG A 7 -13.43 57.25 0.39
C ARG A 7 -13.54 55.96 -0.44
N ALA A 8 -14.76 55.75 -0.92
CA ALA A 8 -15.05 54.95 -2.09
C ALA A 8 -14.68 55.71 -3.35
N VAL A 9 -14.08 55.06 -4.32
CA VAL A 9 -14.11 55.48 -5.74
C VAL A 9 -14.32 54.23 -6.55
N GLY A 10 -15.51 54.11 -7.11
CA GLY A 10 -15.83 53.22 -8.20
C GLY A 10 -15.36 53.82 -9.52
N LEU A 11 -15.00 53.00 -10.46
CA LEU A 11 -15.09 53.30 -11.87
C LEU A 11 -15.51 52.09 -12.67
N LEU A 12 -16.59 52.27 -13.37
CA LEU A 12 -17.23 51.50 -14.41
C LEU A 12 -16.48 51.62 -15.76
N LEU A 13 -16.88 50.78 -16.69
CA LEU A 13 -16.76 50.79 -18.15
C LEU A 13 -15.66 49.85 -18.67
N THR A 14 -15.86 49.05 -19.69
CA THR A 14 -16.82 48.95 -20.79
C THR A 14 -16.72 47.61 -21.46
N GLY A 15 -17.80 47.15 -21.96
CA GLY A 15 -18.02 46.03 -22.83
C GLY A 15 -17.47 46.23 -24.24
N ALA A 16 -17.14 45.11 -24.83
CA ALA A 16 -17.07 44.98 -26.28
C ALA A 16 -17.65 43.62 -26.68
N LEU A 17 -18.79 43.76 -27.27
CA LEU A 17 -19.56 42.77 -28.00
C LEU A 17 -18.87 42.50 -29.36
N CYS A 18 -18.54 41.27 -29.67
CA CYS A 18 -18.32 40.86 -31.06
C CYS A 18 -19.18 39.63 -31.35
N ALA A 19 -20.31 39.89 -31.97
CA ALA A 19 -21.10 38.93 -32.67
C ALA A 19 -20.50 38.67 -34.05
N GLY A 20 -20.36 37.43 -34.44
CA GLY A 20 -19.89 37.00 -35.77
C GLY A 20 -20.39 35.60 -36.10
N LEU A 21 -21.58 35.57 -36.64
CA LEU A 21 -22.07 34.85 -37.82
C LEU A 21 -22.03 33.33 -37.84
N LEU A 22 -23.24 32.83 -37.79
CA LEU A 22 -23.73 31.50 -38.22
C LEU A 22 -23.51 31.27 -39.71
N ALA A 23 -23.00 30.07 -40.03
CA ALA A 23 -23.34 29.26 -41.19
C ALA A 23 -22.93 27.86 -40.84
N GLY A 24 -23.72 26.88 -40.75
CA GLY A 24 -24.83 26.40 -41.52
C GLY A 24 -24.51 25.04 -42.06
N CYS A 25 -25.40 24.08 -41.82
CA CYS A 25 -25.61 22.84 -42.51
C CYS A 25 -25.00 21.51 -42.02
N GLY A 26 -25.87 20.62 -41.74
CA GLY A 26 -25.71 19.20 -41.99
C GLY A 26 -25.84 18.29 -40.79
N GLY A 27 -27.08 17.94 -40.45
CA GLY A 27 -27.33 16.87 -39.46
C GLY A 27 -26.88 15.51 -39.98
N ALA A 28 -26.20 14.79 -39.12
CA ALA A 28 -26.15 13.34 -39.13
C ALA A 28 -26.39 12.87 -37.68
N PRO A 29 -27.10 11.79 -37.44
CA PRO A 29 -27.48 11.36 -36.11
C PRO A 29 -26.26 10.95 -35.32
N GLU A 30 -26.19 11.50 -34.11
CA GLU A 30 -25.20 11.18 -33.09
C GLU A 30 -25.30 9.66 -32.76
N ALA A 31 -24.31 8.93 -33.24
CA ALA A 31 -24.15 7.53 -32.87
C ALA A 31 -23.75 7.51 -31.37
N ALA A 32 -24.57 6.82 -30.60
CA ALA A 32 -24.29 6.54 -29.19
C ALA A 32 -22.87 5.96 -29.05
N VAL A 33 -21.99 6.68 -28.35
CA VAL A 33 -20.66 6.17 -27.99
C VAL A 33 -20.88 5.12 -26.92
N THR A 34 -20.91 3.86 -27.34
CA THR A 34 -20.78 2.73 -26.45
C THR A 34 -19.40 2.84 -25.80
N PRO A 35 -19.27 2.82 -24.48
CA PRO A 35 -17.96 2.76 -23.86
C PRO A 35 -17.30 1.46 -24.29
N THR A 36 -16.28 1.57 -25.14
CA THR A 36 -15.40 0.46 -25.47
C THR A 36 -14.69 0.06 -24.18
N ALA A 37 -14.90 -1.15 -23.74
CA ALA A 37 -14.13 -1.77 -22.69
C ALA A 37 -12.63 -1.59 -23.01
N PRO A 38 -11.77 -1.33 -22.02
CA PRO A 38 -10.35 -1.24 -22.27
C PRO A 38 -9.90 -2.53 -22.95
N SER A 39 -9.33 -2.36 -24.14
CA SER A 39 -8.69 -3.43 -24.89
C SER A 39 -7.70 -4.13 -23.98
N GLU A 40 -7.74 -5.44 -24.00
CA GLU A 40 -6.81 -6.33 -23.35
C GLU A 40 -5.39 -5.77 -23.42
N SER A 41 -4.83 -5.56 -22.26
CA SER A 41 -3.41 -5.31 -22.03
C SER A 41 -2.62 -6.30 -22.89
N GLY A 42 -1.95 -5.79 -23.93
CA GLY A 42 -0.99 -6.56 -24.67
C GLY A 42 -0.03 -7.17 -23.67
N SER A 43 0.02 -8.48 -23.64
CA SER A 43 1.01 -9.26 -22.93
C SER A 43 2.38 -8.71 -23.34
N ALA A 44 2.94 -7.83 -22.51
CA ALA A 44 4.33 -7.48 -22.61
C ALA A 44 5.07 -8.81 -22.38
N SER A 45 5.62 -9.39 -23.43
CA SER A 45 6.56 -10.50 -23.32
C SER A 45 7.86 -9.94 -22.73
N GLY A 46 7.75 -9.47 -21.50
CA GLY A 46 8.86 -9.08 -20.68
C GLY A 46 9.70 -10.33 -20.45
N ARG A 47 10.96 -10.26 -20.77
CA ARG A 47 11.91 -11.30 -20.45
C ARG A 47 11.85 -11.54 -18.95
N ARG A 48 11.31 -12.68 -18.52
CA ARG A 48 11.25 -13.08 -17.12
C ARG A 48 12.68 -13.20 -16.59
N VAL A 49 13.02 -12.39 -15.61
CA VAL A 49 14.31 -12.49 -14.93
C VAL A 49 14.16 -13.56 -13.85
N GLU A 50 14.82 -14.68 -14.02
CA GLU A 50 14.76 -15.80 -13.06
C GLU A 50 15.55 -15.51 -11.78
N THR A 51 16.60 -14.71 -11.88
CA THR A 51 17.44 -14.37 -10.73
C THR A 51 17.76 -12.87 -10.75
N LEU A 52 17.38 -12.18 -9.68
CA LEU A 52 17.76 -10.79 -9.43
C LEU A 52 18.98 -10.79 -8.49
N ARG A 53 20.10 -10.26 -8.99
CA ARG A 53 21.30 -10.02 -8.19
C ARG A 53 21.35 -8.56 -7.81
N LEU A 54 21.35 -8.27 -6.51
CA LEU A 54 21.47 -6.93 -5.98
C LEU A 54 22.86 -6.76 -5.40
N GLU A 55 23.67 -5.94 -6.06
CA GLU A 55 24.99 -5.57 -5.57
C GLU A 55 24.91 -4.21 -4.86
N GLY A 56 25.57 -4.09 -3.73
CA GLY A 56 25.64 -2.83 -2.98
C GLY A 56 26.94 -2.75 -2.19
N GLY A 57 27.64 -1.62 -2.26
CA GLY A 57 28.93 -1.42 -1.57
C GLY A 57 28.83 -1.24 -0.05
N THR A 58 27.63 -1.28 0.53
CA THR A 58 27.39 -1.12 1.98
C THR A 58 26.41 -2.21 2.41
N ASP A 59 26.70 -2.83 3.56
CA ASP A 59 25.76 -3.73 4.20
C ASP A 59 24.54 -2.95 4.69
N TRP A 60 23.37 -3.31 4.13
CA TRP A 60 22.06 -2.74 4.49
C TRP A 60 21.24 -3.68 5.37
N GLY A 61 21.89 -4.68 5.94
CA GLY A 61 21.27 -5.70 6.77
C GLY A 61 20.51 -6.75 5.96
N VAL A 62 20.20 -7.83 6.61
CA VAL A 62 19.44 -8.95 6.06
C VAL A 62 18.06 -8.48 5.59
N PRO A 63 17.53 -8.93 4.44
CA PRO A 63 16.22 -8.53 3.95
C PRO A 63 15.07 -9.17 4.74
N ASN A 64 14.96 -8.82 6.01
CA ASN A 64 14.05 -9.34 7.03
C ASN A 64 13.47 -8.16 7.83
N PRO A 65 12.22 -8.19 8.29
CA PRO A 65 11.58 -7.08 8.99
C PRO A 65 12.31 -6.58 10.25
N TYR A 66 13.11 -7.44 10.88
CA TYR A 66 13.83 -7.14 12.13
C TYR A 66 15.33 -6.90 11.94
N LEU A 67 15.92 -7.35 10.84
CA LEU A 67 17.38 -7.38 10.65
C LEU A 67 17.86 -6.44 9.55
N HIS A 68 16.96 -5.79 8.79
CA HIS A 68 17.33 -4.81 7.78
C HIS A 68 17.65 -3.45 8.42
N GLN A 69 18.38 -2.61 7.69
CA GLN A 69 18.52 -1.21 8.08
C GLN A 69 17.30 -0.39 7.63
N SER A 70 16.78 0.48 8.50
CA SER A 70 15.51 1.22 8.33
C SER A 70 15.51 2.28 7.22
N ARG A 71 16.55 2.37 6.42
CA ARG A 71 16.69 3.41 5.38
C ARG A 71 17.31 2.88 4.11
N GLY A 72 16.98 3.56 3.01
CA GLY A 72 17.56 3.30 1.70
C GLY A 72 17.35 1.88 1.22
N PRO A 73 18.39 1.25 0.68
CA PRO A 73 18.30 -0.08 0.10
C PRO A 73 17.88 -1.20 1.06
N GLY A 74 18.06 -1.04 2.38
CA GLY A 74 17.67 -2.04 3.36
C GLY A 74 16.17 -2.32 3.34
N THR A 75 15.34 -1.28 3.47
CA THR A 75 13.89 -1.39 3.39
C THR A 75 13.44 -1.89 2.00
N ALA A 76 14.06 -1.39 0.91
CA ALA A 76 13.71 -1.82 -0.43
C ALA A 76 14.01 -3.30 -0.67
N LYS A 77 15.17 -3.80 -0.21
CA LYS A 77 15.52 -5.23 -0.28
C LYS A 77 14.53 -6.09 0.53
N MET A 78 14.18 -5.66 1.73
CA MET A 78 13.22 -6.36 2.59
C MET A 78 11.85 -6.48 1.89
N ARG A 79 11.36 -5.42 1.25
CA ARG A 79 10.10 -5.42 0.51
C ARG A 79 10.09 -6.29 -0.75
N LEU A 80 11.24 -6.65 -1.31
CA LEU A 80 11.31 -7.64 -2.39
C LEU A 80 10.98 -9.05 -1.89
N VAL A 81 11.28 -9.32 -0.62
CA VAL A 81 11.09 -10.65 0.00
C VAL A 81 9.76 -10.74 0.73
N TYR A 82 9.37 -9.69 1.45
CA TYR A 82 8.14 -9.66 2.25
C TYR A 82 7.09 -8.77 1.60
N GLY A 83 5.91 -9.32 1.37
CA GLY A 83 4.77 -8.59 0.83
C GLY A 83 3.95 -7.89 1.92
N SER A 84 3.21 -6.87 1.52
CA SER A 84 2.26 -6.11 2.32
C SER A 84 0.86 -6.23 1.75
N LEU A 85 -0.17 -5.75 2.45
CA LEU A 85 -1.54 -5.80 1.94
C LEU A 85 -1.69 -4.99 0.65
N LEU A 86 -1.12 -3.78 0.62
CA LEU A 86 -1.13 -2.87 -0.52
C LEU A 86 0.29 -2.42 -0.83
N GLU A 87 0.53 -2.06 -2.08
CA GLU A 87 1.74 -1.36 -2.52
C GLU A 87 1.38 0.06 -2.98
N LYS A 88 2.40 0.86 -3.27
CA LYS A 88 2.22 2.21 -3.79
C LYS A 88 2.85 2.35 -5.17
N ASP A 89 2.08 2.98 -6.07
CA ASP A 89 2.59 3.46 -7.34
C ASP A 89 2.32 4.97 -7.51
N GLU A 90 2.48 5.49 -8.71
CA GLU A 90 2.23 6.89 -9.05
C GLU A 90 0.75 7.31 -8.95
N THR A 91 -0.16 6.35 -8.88
CA THR A 91 -1.61 6.57 -8.75
C THR A 91 -2.11 6.50 -7.31
N GLY A 92 -1.30 5.99 -6.38
CA GLY A 92 -1.62 5.84 -4.96
C GLY A 92 -1.47 4.41 -4.46
N ASP A 93 -2.32 4.01 -3.50
CA ASP A 93 -2.34 2.65 -2.97
C ASP A 93 -2.98 1.69 -3.98
N VAL A 94 -2.26 0.59 -4.30
CA VAL A 94 -2.67 -0.41 -5.29
C VAL A 94 -2.71 -1.81 -4.65
N PRO A 95 -3.53 -2.75 -5.19
CA PRO A 95 -3.58 -4.12 -4.71
C PRO A 95 -2.22 -4.81 -4.75
N TRP A 96 -1.88 -5.57 -3.66
CA TRP A 96 -0.73 -6.46 -3.62
C TRP A 96 -1.13 -7.83 -3.04
N LEU A 97 -1.19 -8.02 -1.71
CA LEU A 97 -1.77 -9.23 -1.11
C LEU A 97 -3.29 -9.10 -0.94
N ALA A 98 -3.80 -7.87 -0.75
CA ALA A 98 -5.23 -7.59 -0.76
C ALA A 98 -5.68 -7.24 -2.17
N GLU A 99 -6.70 -7.96 -2.68
CA GLU A 99 -7.35 -7.72 -3.96
C GLU A 99 -8.19 -6.44 -3.94
N ARG A 100 -8.86 -6.19 -2.80
CA ARG A 100 -9.74 -5.03 -2.60
C ARG A 100 -9.81 -4.65 -1.13
N TRP A 101 -10.23 -3.42 -0.91
CA TRP A 101 -10.48 -2.89 0.45
C TRP A 101 -11.66 -1.92 0.45
N SER A 102 -12.21 -1.69 1.64
CA SER A 102 -13.21 -0.66 1.90
C SER A 102 -12.95 0.01 3.24
N MET A 103 -13.48 1.22 3.42
CA MET A 103 -13.33 2.02 4.61
C MET A 103 -14.71 2.51 5.08
N ASP A 104 -14.98 2.37 6.38
CA ASP A 104 -16.18 2.92 7.03
C ASP A 104 -15.78 3.47 8.40
N GLY A 105 -15.62 4.78 8.48
CA GLY A 105 -15.12 5.44 9.68
C GLY A 105 -13.71 4.97 10.05
N ASN A 106 -13.60 4.28 11.19
CA ASN A 106 -12.33 3.71 11.68
C ASN A 106 -12.13 2.25 11.23
N ASP A 107 -13.07 1.67 10.50
CA ASP A 107 -12.99 0.28 10.06
C ASP A 107 -12.44 0.17 8.63
N TYR A 108 -11.39 -0.62 8.48
CA TYR A 108 -10.71 -0.89 7.21
C TYR A 108 -10.82 -2.40 6.92
N THR A 109 -11.65 -2.76 5.94
CA THR A 109 -11.83 -4.15 5.55
C THR A 109 -10.99 -4.47 4.34
N PHE A 110 -10.12 -5.47 4.45
CA PHE A 110 -9.28 -5.99 3.37
C PHE A 110 -9.75 -7.39 2.98
N THR A 111 -9.77 -7.66 1.67
CA THR A 111 -10.01 -9.00 1.14
C THR A 111 -8.77 -9.44 0.39
N LEU A 112 -8.14 -10.53 0.82
CA LEU A 112 -6.94 -11.10 0.22
C LEU A 112 -7.26 -11.80 -1.11
N PHE A 113 -6.25 -11.90 -1.99
CA PHE A 113 -6.33 -12.81 -3.13
C PHE A 113 -6.48 -14.26 -2.63
N ALA A 114 -7.38 -15.02 -3.25
CA ALA A 114 -7.68 -16.39 -2.84
C ALA A 114 -6.50 -17.38 -3.03
N ASP A 115 -5.56 -17.02 -3.91
CA ASP A 115 -4.35 -17.78 -4.23
C ASP A 115 -3.07 -17.18 -3.61
N ALA A 116 -3.23 -16.24 -2.66
CA ALA A 116 -2.10 -15.67 -1.95
C ALA A 116 -1.33 -16.76 -1.18
N GLN A 117 -0.01 -16.76 -1.34
CA GLN A 117 0.85 -17.76 -0.70
C GLN A 117 2.22 -17.19 -0.34
N PHE A 118 2.87 -17.83 0.62
CA PHE A 118 4.27 -17.58 0.92
C PHE A 118 5.19 -18.29 -0.07
N GLN A 119 6.48 -17.92 -0.05
CA GLN A 119 7.49 -18.47 -0.97
C GLN A 119 7.79 -19.97 -0.73
N ASP A 120 7.45 -20.50 0.42
CA ASP A 120 7.51 -21.94 0.74
C ASP A 120 6.28 -22.73 0.27
N GLY A 121 5.28 -22.03 -0.30
CA GLY A 121 4.04 -22.62 -0.80
C GLY A 121 2.93 -22.73 0.24
N ALA A 122 3.14 -22.31 1.48
CA ALA A 122 2.08 -22.24 2.48
C ALA A 122 1.05 -21.15 2.07
N PRO A 123 -0.27 -21.42 2.21
CA PRO A 123 -1.29 -20.41 1.92
C PRO A 123 -1.15 -19.23 2.88
N LEU A 124 -1.32 -18.02 2.34
CA LEU A 124 -1.38 -16.79 3.13
C LEU A 124 -2.84 -16.44 3.36
N THR A 125 -3.23 -16.33 4.62
CA THR A 125 -4.60 -16.11 5.04
C THR A 125 -4.70 -14.93 6.01
N THR A 126 -5.93 -14.58 6.39
CA THR A 126 -6.19 -13.59 7.44
C THR A 126 -5.66 -13.99 8.81
N ALA A 127 -5.37 -15.28 9.04
CA ALA A 127 -4.71 -15.73 10.26
C ALA A 127 -3.26 -15.24 10.35
N ASP A 128 -2.56 -15.09 9.22
CA ASP A 128 -1.22 -14.53 9.16
C ASP A 128 -1.25 -13.01 9.35
N VAL A 129 -2.25 -12.34 8.78
CA VAL A 129 -2.48 -10.90 8.98
C VAL A 129 -2.75 -10.61 10.46
N ALA A 130 -3.68 -11.33 11.08
CA ALA A 130 -4.03 -11.19 12.48
C ALA A 130 -2.83 -11.46 13.39
N PHE A 131 -2.11 -12.56 13.13
CA PHE A 131 -0.89 -12.88 13.85
C PHE A 131 0.14 -11.75 13.74
N THR A 132 0.35 -11.19 12.54
CA THR A 132 1.32 -10.12 12.34
C THR A 132 0.94 -8.86 13.11
N LEU A 133 -0.35 -8.50 13.16
CA LEU A 133 -0.82 -7.36 13.94
C LEU A 133 -0.48 -7.52 15.43
N ASP A 134 -0.78 -8.68 16.02
CA ASP A 134 -0.48 -8.97 17.42
C ASP A 134 1.03 -9.01 17.66
N TYR A 135 1.77 -9.71 16.80
CA TYR A 135 3.21 -9.88 16.93
C TYR A 135 3.97 -8.55 16.84
N TYR A 136 3.56 -7.64 15.94
CA TYR A 136 4.18 -6.31 15.80
C TYR A 136 3.86 -5.36 16.96
N GLN A 137 2.78 -5.59 17.67
CA GLN A 137 2.48 -4.84 18.89
C GLN A 137 3.42 -5.23 20.03
N GLU A 138 3.76 -6.52 20.16
CA GLU A 138 4.68 -7.05 21.17
C GLU A 138 6.14 -6.89 20.76
N HIS A 139 6.42 -7.09 19.47
CA HIS A 139 7.75 -7.06 18.87
C HIS A 139 7.78 -6.10 17.67
N PRO A 140 7.92 -4.79 17.89
CA PRO A 140 7.92 -3.82 16.78
C PRO A 140 9.07 -4.06 15.80
N PRO A 141 8.79 -4.16 14.47
CA PRO A 141 9.83 -4.32 13.46
C PRO A 141 10.61 -3.02 13.24
N VAL A 142 11.75 -3.11 12.55
CA VAL A 142 12.62 -1.95 12.23
C VAL A 142 11.86 -0.84 11.50
N SER A 143 10.99 -1.21 10.56
CA SER A 143 10.11 -0.29 9.82
C SER A 143 8.66 -0.57 10.19
N ASN A 144 8.16 0.11 11.22
CA ASN A 144 6.82 -0.13 11.76
C ASN A 144 5.84 0.96 11.32
N SER A 145 5.04 0.68 10.28
CA SER A 145 3.98 1.59 9.81
C SER A 145 2.74 1.63 10.72
N LEU A 146 2.62 0.66 11.64
CA LEU A 146 1.53 0.58 12.61
C LEU A 146 1.82 1.33 13.91
N GLY A 147 3.07 1.79 14.10
CA GLY A 147 3.47 2.66 15.20
C GLY A 147 3.20 4.12 14.88
N VAL A 148 2.44 4.82 15.72
CA VAL A 148 2.17 6.26 15.59
C VAL A 148 2.60 6.95 16.88
N GLY A 149 3.80 7.57 16.87
CA GLY A 149 4.41 8.11 18.09
C GLY A 149 4.64 6.99 19.11
N ASP A 150 4.11 7.18 20.32
CA ASP A 150 4.20 6.20 21.42
C ASP A 150 3.00 5.23 21.45
N SER A 151 2.14 5.24 20.41
CA SER A 151 0.96 4.40 20.37
C SER A 151 0.91 3.50 19.14
N TYR A 152 0.12 2.43 19.26
CA TYR A 152 -0.16 1.50 18.19
C TYR A 152 -1.44 1.94 17.46
N LEU A 153 -1.41 1.96 16.13
CA LEU A 153 -2.50 2.47 15.28
C LEU A 153 -3.79 1.65 15.45
N VAL A 154 -3.64 0.33 15.52
CA VAL A 154 -4.76 -0.61 15.59
C VAL A 154 -5.38 -0.62 16.99
N ASP A 155 -6.69 -0.57 17.06
CA ASP A 155 -7.47 -0.79 18.26
C ASP A 155 -7.79 -2.26 18.43
N HIS A 156 -8.45 -2.85 17.43
CA HIS A 156 -8.74 -4.27 17.34
C HIS A 156 -8.93 -4.70 15.88
N TYR A 157 -9.13 -5.99 15.67
CA TYR A 157 -9.48 -6.53 14.36
C TYR A 157 -10.53 -7.64 14.48
N THR A 158 -11.23 -7.92 13.39
CA THR A 158 -12.18 -9.03 13.26
C THR A 158 -11.84 -9.84 12.01
N VAL A 159 -11.49 -11.09 12.19
CA VAL A 159 -11.36 -12.07 11.10
C VAL A 159 -12.76 -12.51 10.70
N VAL A 160 -13.18 -12.16 9.48
CA VAL A 160 -14.49 -12.53 8.94
C VAL A 160 -14.45 -13.95 8.36
N ASP A 161 -13.43 -14.22 7.57
CA ASP A 161 -13.13 -15.52 6.98
C ASP A 161 -11.63 -15.63 6.63
N GLU A 162 -11.20 -16.68 5.94
CA GLU A 162 -9.80 -16.91 5.57
C GLU A 162 -9.21 -15.84 4.64
N GLN A 163 -10.04 -15.07 3.94
CA GLN A 163 -9.63 -14.02 3.01
C GLN A 163 -10.00 -12.60 3.48
N THR A 164 -10.97 -12.46 4.40
CA THR A 164 -11.51 -11.15 4.77
C THR A 164 -11.25 -10.82 6.23
N ILE A 165 -10.59 -9.68 6.47
CA ILE A 165 -10.32 -9.13 7.80
C ILE A 165 -10.72 -7.66 7.86
N THR A 166 -11.36 -7.26 8.95
CA THR A 166 -11.63 -5.86 9.28
C THR A 166 -10.68 -5.43 10.39
N ILE A 167 -9.92 -4.37 10.14
CA ILE A 167 -8.99 -3.76 11.10
C ILE A 167 -9.59 -2.42 11.53
N THR A 168 -9.87 -2.29 12.83
CA THR A 168 -10.39 -1.04 13.42
C THR A 168 -9.23 -0.25 14.01
N VAL A 169 -9.10 1.00 13.61
CA VAL A 169 -8.05 1.91 14.14
C VAL A 169 -8.60 2.77 15.26
N LYS A 170 -7.73 3.23 16.15
CA LYS A 170 -8.09 4.13 17.26
C LYS A 170 -8.61 5.47 16.74
N GLU A 171 -7.95 6.03 15.74
CA GLU A 171 -8.31 7.29 15.10
C GLU A 171 -7.84 7.27 13.64
N ALA A 172 -8.78 7.43 12.71
CA ALA A 172 -8.49 7.47 11.29
C ALA A 172 -7.98 8.85 10.86
N ASN A 173 -7.00 8.86 9.97
CA ASN A 173 -6.45 10.07 9.32
C ASN A 173 -6.09 9.78 7.87
N ALA A 174 -5.54 10.77 7.16
CA ALA A 174 -5.23 10.65 5.73
C ALA A 174 -4.19 9.54 5.40
N ASP A 175 -3.31 9.21 6.35
CA ASP A 175 -2.25 8.24 6.14
C ASP A 175 -2.63 6.81 6.60
N THR A 176 -3.79 6.65 7.26
CA THR A 176 -4.20 5.39 7.88
C THR A 176 -4.26 4.24 6.90
N LEU A 177 -4.90 4.42 5.73
CA LEU A 177 -4.96 3.37 4.71
C LEU A 177 -3.56 2.94 4.26
N SER A 178 -2.70 3.90 3.99
CA SER A 178 -1.33 3.65 3.58
C SER A 178 -0.50 2.93 4.64
N ASN A 179 -0.68 3.31 5.90
CA ASN A 179 -0.02 2.66 7.03
C ASN A 179 -0.49 1.21 7.21
N LEU A 180 -1.82 0.98 7.15
CA LEU A 180 -2.42 -0.36 7.20
C LEU A 180 -2.10 -1.18 5.94
N GLY A 181 -1.96 -0.54 4.78
CA GLY A 181 -1.61 -1.22 3.54
C GLY A 181 -0.15 -1.67 3.49
N SER A 182 0.75 -0.95 4.15
CA SER A 182 2.20 -1.10 3.96
C SER A 182 2.93 -1.96 4.99
N PHE A 183 2.30 -2.42 6.07
CA PHE A 183 2.98 -3.37 6.95
C PHE A 183 3.14 -4.72 6.26
N VAL A 184 4.32 -5.33 6.40
CA VAL A 184 4.62 -6.61 5.76
C VAL A 184 4.07 -7.76 6.59
N ILE A 185 3.57 -8.80 5.91
CA ILE A 185 2.92 -9.92 6.56
C ILE A 185 3.94 -11.01 6.86
N LEU A 186 3.95 -11.47 8.13
CA LEU A 186 4.79 -12.56 8.59
C LEU A 186 4.08 -13.92 8.41
N PRO A 187 4.77 -14.97 7.94
CA PRO A 187 4.24 -16.32 7.95
C PRO A 187 4.12 -16.84 9.41
N LYS A 188 2.88 -16.93 9.88
CA LYS A 188 2.57 -17.38 11.25
C LYS A 188 3.27 -18.69 11.59
N HIS A 189 3.22 -19.68 10.70
CA HIS A 189 3.80 -21.01 10.93
C HIS A 189 5.31 -21.01 11.18
N ILE A 190 6.02 -19.93 10.83
CA ILE A 190 7.46 -19.74 11.09
C ILE A 190 7.66 -18.93 12.36
N TRP A 191 6.91 -17.83 12.51
CA TRP A 191 7.19 -16.80 13.51
C TRP A 191 6.47 -17.01 14.84
N GLU A 192 5.45 -17.87 14.92
CA GLU A 192 4.64 -18.06 16.15
C GLU A 192 5.44 -18.60 17.34
N ASN A 193 6.61 -19.21 17.10
CA ASN A 193 7.48 -19.74 18.15
C ASN A 193 8.80 -18.96 18.29
N VAL A 194 8.86 -17.74 17.74
CA VAL A 194 10.06 -16.89 17.81
C VAL A 194 9.89 -15.85 18.90
N ASP A 195 10.59 -16.02 20.02
CA ASP A 195 10.54 -15.11 21.18
C ASP A 195 11.42 -13.87 20.97
N ASP A 196 12.55 -13.99 20.26
CA ASP A 196 13.46 -12.88 19.96
C ASP A 196 13.66 -12.73 18.45
N PRO A 197 12.83 -11.91 17.80
CA PRO A 197 12.92 -11.70 16.35
C PRO A 197 14.20 -10.97 15.91
N ASN A 198 14.84 -10.21 16.80
CA ASN A 198 16.05 -9.45 16.49
C ASN A 198 17.30 -10.35 16.40
N ALA A 199 17.24 -11.57 16.93
CA ALA A 199 18.30 -12.55 16.86
C ALA A 199 17.93 -13.77 16.00
N TYR A 200 16.70 -13.81 15.45
CA TYR A 200 16.22 -14.98 14.72
C TYR A 200 16.82 -15.10 13.32
N THR A 201 17.61 -16.14 13.13
CA THR A 201 18.21 -16.55 11.85
C THR A 201 17.93 -18.04 11.55
N GLY A 202 16.89 -18.59 12.15
CA GLY A 202 16.48 -19.99 12.00
C GLY A 202 15.85 -20.28 10.64
N GLU A 203 15.33 -21.50 10.47
CA GLU A 203 14.69 -21.93 9.23
C GLU A 203 13.53 -20.99 8.87
N GLY A 204 13.47 -20.55 7.61
CA GLY A 204 12.41 -19.70 7.09
C GLY A 204 12.52 -18.21 7.44
N TYR A 205 13.57 -17.76 8.13
CA TYR A 205 13.71 -16.35 8.52
C TYR A 205 13.77 -15.36 7.33
N LEU A 206 13.91 -15.85 6.11
CA LEU A 206 13.84 -15.11 4.85
C LEU A 206 12.64 -15.55 3.98
N THR A 207 11.71 -16.29 4.52
CA THR A 207 10.48 -16.67 3.83
C THR A 207 9.46 -15.55 3.97
N GLY A 208 9.05 -14.98 2.86
CA GLY A 208 8.01 -13.95 2.79
C GLY A 208 7.01 -14.24 1.69
N SER A 209 6.24 -13.23 1.32
CA SER A 209 5.22 -13.26 0.26
C SER A 209 5.49 -12.20 -0.83
N GLY A 210 6.72 -11.65 -0.85
CA GLY A 210 7.13 -10.67 -1.85
C GLY A 210 7.43 -11.29 -3.21
N ALA A 211 7.74 -10.42 -4.18
CA ALA A 211 7.98 -10.82 -5.57
C ALA A 211 9.21 -11.72 -5.77
N TYR A 212 10.13 -11.77 -4.82
CA TYR A 212 11.39 -12.52 -4.91
C TYR A 212 11.66 -13.30 -3.63
N ALA A 213 12.04 -14.57 -3.78
CA ALA A 213 12.61 -15.34 -2.68
C ALA A 213 14.11 -15.03 -2.55
N CYS A 214 14.56 -14.76 -1.33
CA CYS A 214 15.98 -14.62 -1.05
C CYS A 214 16.61 -16.01 -0.94
N THR A 215 17.45 -16.36 -1.90
CA THR A 215 18.10 -17.69 -1.97
C THR A 215 19.54 -17.67 -1.48
N ASP A 216 20.14 -16.51 -1.41
CA ASP A 216 21.52 -16.32 -0.98
C ASP A 216 21.72 -14.89 -0.47
N TYR A 217 22.36 -14.74 0.69
CA TYR A 217 22.67 -13.47 1.32
C TYR A 217 24.07 -13.55 1.95
N ASP A 218 25.02 -12.80 1.37
CA ASP A 218 26.42 -12.70 1.80
C ASP A 218 26.72 -11.37 2.51
#